data_af0c7e7092439869607cc0c9e094744b
#
_entry.id   af0c7e7092439869607cc0c9e094744b
#
_cell.length_a   1.000
_cell.length_b   1.000
_cell.length_c   1.000
_cell.angle_alpha   90.00
_cell.angle_beta   90.00
_cell.angle_gamma   90.00
#
_symmetry.space_group_name_H-M   'P 1'
#
loop_
_entity.id
_entity.type
_entity.pdbx_description
1 polymer ?
#
loop_
_entity_poly.entity_id
_entity_poly.type
_entity_poly.pdbx_seq_one_letter_code
_entity_poly.pdbx_strand_id
1 'polypeptide(L)'
;VATGVEQTGRFSCSDPVLEGCFAAMIHTERSNMHSVPTDCPQRDERMAWLNDMTVRCEEAMFNFDVRLFYEKWLLDIADAQTPEGSIPDTAPHVYCGNPAFHVSSCFVLIPWLLYQLYGDDTMMHTLYEPMKRYVRFLASQRGTDGLIGPPYFGEWAPPAAECNPDSPWSAEPGHIP
;
A
#
# COMPACT_ATOMS: atom_id res chain seq x y z
N VAL A 1 -10.58 8.57 16.89
CA VAL A 1 -10.70 7.12 17.17
C VAL A 1 -9.53 6.46 16.45
N ALA A 2 -8.66 5.78 17.19
CA ALA A 2 -7.54 5.03 16.61
C ALA A 2 -7.80 3.53 16.73
N THR A 3 -7.25 2.75 15.81
CA THR A 3 -7.23 1.28 15.92
C THR A 3 -6.29 0.88 17.06
N GLY A 4 -6.73 -0.07 17.90
CA GLY A 4 -5.99 -0.49 19.08
C GLY A 4 -4.89 -1.53 18.77
N VAL A 5 -3.98 -1.22 17.84
CA VAL A 5 -2.82 -2.08 17.55
C VAL A 5 -1.73 -1.87 18.59
N GLU A 6 -1.15 -2.96 19.06
CA GLU A 6 -0.06 -2.93 20.04
C GLU A 6 1.27 -2.61 19.34
N GLN A 7 2.05 -1.70 19.93
CA GLN A 7 3.42 -1.45 19.47
C GLN A 7 4.34 -2.53 20.03
N THR A 8 4.97 -3.29 19.15
CA THR A 8 5.88 -4.40 19.47
C THR A 8 7.34 -4.04 19.20
N GLY A 9 7.58 -3.17 18.20
CA GLY A 9 8.91 -2.71 17.82
C GLY A 9 9.48 -1.66 18.76
N ARG A 10 10.81 -1.73 18.97
CA ARG A 10 11.57 -0.77 19.77
C ARG A 10 12.90 -0.49 19.09
N PHE A 11 13.32 0.75 19.13
CA PHE A 11 14.61 1.18 18.65
C PHE A 11 15.22 2.17 19.62
N SER A 12 16.51 2.05 19.89
CA SER A 12 17.29 3.05 20.62
C SER A 12 18.73 3.08 20.12
N CYS A 13 19.31 4.26 20.08
CA CYS A 13 20.70 4.45 19.69
C CYS A 13 21.29 5.71 20.37
N SER A 14 22.58 5.96 20.18
CA SER A 14 23.24 7.14 20.74
C SER A 14 23.01 8.44 19.96
N ASP A 15 22.37 8.37 18.79
CA ASP A 15 22.06 9.54 17.95
C ASP A 15 20.64 10.02 18.21
N PRO A 16 20.44 11.21 18.81
CA PRO A 16 19.11 11.72 19.13
C PRO A 16 18.26 12.06 17.90
N VAL A 17 18.89 12.30 16.74
CA VAL A 17 18.18 12.57 15.49
C VAL A 17 17.50 11.28 15.00
N LEU A 18 18.22 10.16 15.01
CA LEU A 18 17.68 8.85 14.62
C LEU A 18 16.58 8.38 15.59
N GLU A 19 16.75 8.58 16.88
CA GLU A 19 15.68 8.31 17.86
C GLU A 19 14.45 9.18 17.63
N GLY A 20 14.65 10.46 17.33
CA GLY A 20 13.57 11.38 16.97
C GLY A 20 12.84 10.97 15.69
N CYS A 21 13.56 10.52 14.66
CA CYS A 21 12.98 9.99 13.42
C CYS A 21 12.12 8.75 13.69
N PHE A 22 12.64 7.80 14.50
CA PHE A 22 11.86 6.61 14.86
C PHE A 22 10.59 6.97 15.62
N ALA A 23 10.67 7.86 16.61
CA ALA A 23 9.51 8.30 17.36
C ALA A 23 8.45 8.98 16.46
N ALA A 24 8.89 9.81 15.50
CA ALA A 24 8.01 10.46 14.54
C ALA A 24 7.34 9.44 13.60
N MET A 25 8.08 8.44 13.13
CA MET A 25 7.57 7.34 12.30
C MET A 25 6.49 6.55 13.06
N ILE A 26 6.74 6.11 14.28
CA ILE A 26 5.76 5.41 15.13
C ILE A 26 4.50 6.24 15.35
N HIS A 27 4.65 7.54 15.59
CA HIS A 27 3.50 8.44 15.76
C HIS A 27 2.69 8.56 14.46
N THR A 28 3.36 8.75 13.32
CA THR A 28 2.73 8.85 12.01
C THR A 28 1.98 7.57 11.65
N GLU A 29 2.62 6.41 11.83
CA GLU A 29 2.00 5.11 11.55
C GLU A 29 0.73 4.91 12.39
N ARG A 30 0.81 5.16 13.69
CA ARG A 30 -0.36 5.06 14.60
C ARG A 30 -1.48 6.03 14.22
N SER A 31 -1.13 7.22 13.72
CA SER A 31 -2.09 8.24 13.29
C SER A 31 -2.81 7.87 11.99
N ASN A 32 -2.30 6.90 11.24
CA ASN A 32 -2.87 6.43 9.99
C ASN A 32 -3.57 5.06 10.08
N MET A 33 -3.65 4.47 11.28
CA MET A 33 -4.36 3.21 11.50
C MET A 33 -5.81 3.47 11.96
N HIS A 34 -6.74 3.56 11.02
CA HIS A 34 -8.15 3.90 11.27
C HIS A 34 -9.12 2.85 10.67
N SER A 35 -9.04 1.59 11.07
CA SER A 35 -9.70 0.42 10.47
C SER A 35 -9.18 0.04 9.09
N VAL A 36 -8.57 0.97 8.38
CA VAL A 36 -7.77 0.78 7.18
C VAL A 36 -6.49 1.59 7.32
N PRO A 37 -5.41 1.25 6.61
CA PRO A 37 -4.19 2.06 6.59
C PRO A 37 -4.41 3.28 5.71
N THR A 38 -4.53 4.47 6.32
CA THR A 38 -4.72 5.71 5.55
C THR A 38 -3.38 6.29 5.10
N ASP A 39 -3.39 7.03 4.00
CA ASP A 39 -2.23 7.69 3.43
C ASP A 39 -1.73 8.86 4.29
N CYS A 40 -2.67 9.64 4.85
CA CYS A 40 -2.36 10.86 5.57
C CYS A 40 -3.42 11.22 6.62
N PRO A 41 -3.03 11.74 7.81
CA PRO A 41 -4.00 12.16 8.82
C PRO A 41 -4.38 13.65 8.74
N GLN A 42 -3.58 14.50 8.06
CA GLN A 42 -3.61 15.96 8.19
C GLN A 42 -4.50 16.67 7.16
N ARG A 43 -5.02 15.99 6.15
CA ARG A 43 -5.86 16.58 5.09
C ARG A 43 -7.09 15.72 4.81
N ASP A 44 -8.02 16.23 4.00
CA ASP A 44 -9.29 15.58 3.68
C ASP A 44 -9.16 14.53 2.56
N GLU A 45 -8.17 13.68 2.65
CA GLU A 45 -7.96 12.51 1.81
C GLU A 45 -8.25 11.24 2.62
N ARG A 46 -7.34 10.79 3.46
CA ARG A 46 -7.49 9.66 4.40
C ARG A 46 -8.01 8.40 3.72
N MET A 47 -7.40 8.06 2.58
CA MET A 47 -7.75 6.89 1.77
C MET A 47 -6.73 5.77 1.99
N ALA A 48 -7.20 4.54 1.86
CA ALA A 48 -6.34 3.36 1.99
C ALA A 48 -5.70 3.03 0.64
N TRP A 49 -4.67 3.79 0.27
CA TRP A 49 -3.89 3.59 -0.94
C TRP A 49 -3.06 2.31 -0.88
N LEU A 50 -3.22 1.47 -1.90
CA LEU A 50 -2.54 0.18 -1.95
C LEU A 50 -1.05 0.34 -2.27
N ASN A 51 -0.68 1.33 -3.08
CA ASN A 51 0.71 1.60 -3.40
C ASN A 51 1.52 1.96 -2.15
N ASP A 52 0.99 2.83 -1.31
CA ASP A 52 1.61 3.23 -0.04
C ASP A 52 1.88 2.01 0.83
N MET A 53 0.91 1.08 0.91
CA MET A 53 1.08 -0.13 1.68
C MET A 53 2.00 -1.15 1.02
N THR A 54 2.13 -1.15 -0.30
CA THR A 54 3.10 -2.01 -0.99
C THR A 54 4.53 -1.73 -0.53
N VAL A 55 4.86 -0.47 -0.23
CA VAL A 55 6.21 -0.06 0.16
C VAL A 55 6.45 -0.04 1.66
N ARG A 56 5.40 0.02 2.50
CA ARG A 56 5.58 0.19 3.95
C ARG A 56 4.96 -0.90 4.83
N CYS A 57 4.23 -1.87 4.29
CA CYS A 57 3.55 -2.89 5.11
C CYS A 57 4.52 -3.72 5.95
N GLU A 58 5.71 -4.01 5.45
CA GLU A 58 6.74 -4.74 6.18
C GLU A 58 7.27 -3.93 7.38
N GLU A 59 7.52 -2.64 7.18
CA GLU A 59 7.94 -1.72 8.25
C GLU A 59 6.93 -1.69 9.39
N ALA A 60 5.64 -1.59 9.08
CA ALA A 60 4.58 -1.60 10.08
C ALA A 60 4.54 -2.92 10.88
N MET A 61 4.80 -4.06 10.25
CA MET A 61 4.87 -5.36 10.93
C MET A 61 6.04 -5.50 11.90
N PHE A 62 7.14 -4.79 11.69
CA PHE A 62 8.26 -4.75 12.64
C PHE A 62 7.95 -3.91 13.88
N ASN A 63 7.06 -2.95 13.76
CA ASN A 63 6.80 -1.96 14.80
C ASN A 63 5.50 -2.19 15.56
N PHE A 64 4.53 -2.89 14.96
CA PHE A 64 3.21 -3.12 15.54
C PHE A 64 2.71 -4.54 15.29
N ASP A 65 1.89 -5.07 16.19
CA ASP A 65 1.08 -6.25 15.89
C ASP A 65 -0.11 -5.85 15.00
N VAL A 66 0.15 -5.84 13.70
CA VAL A 66 -0.84 -5.46 12.67
C VAL A 66 -1.52 -6.66 12.02
N ARG A 67 -1.32 -7.87 12.52
CA ARG A 67 -1.84 -9.09 11.91
C ARG A 67 -3.35 -9.00 11.63
N LEU A 68 -4.17 -8.84 12.64
CA LEU A 68 -5.64 -8.75 12.48
C LEU A 68 -6.08 -7.50 11.70
N PHE A 69 -5.31 -6.43 11.79
CA PHE A 69 -5.57 -5.20 11.02
C PHE A 69 -5.41 -5.43 9.52
N TYR A 70 -4.34 -6.11 9.13
CA TYR A 70 -4.10 -6.43 7.72
C TYR A 70 -5.00 -7.56 7.21
N GLU A 71 -5.31 -8.58 8.01
CA GLU A 71 -6.28 -9.62 7.64
C GLU A 71 -7.63 -8.98 7.27
N LYS A 72 -8.13 -8.07 8.11
CA LYS A 72 -9.38 -7.34 7.81
C LYS A 72 -9.28 -6.53 6.53
N TRP A 73 -8.20 -5.77 6.35
CA TRP A 73 -8.06 -4.91 5.18
C TRP A 73 -7.85 -5.71 3.88
N LEU A 74 -7.19 -6.84 3.93
CA LEU A 74 -7.09 -7.77 2.79
C LEU A 74 -8.46 -8.25 2.30
N LEU A 75 -9.42 -8.42 3.19
CA LEU A 75 -10.80 -8.75 2.81
C LEU A 75 -11.47 -7.56 2.11
N ASP A 76 -11.25 -6.32 2.59
CA ASP A 76 -11.75 -5.12 1.90
C ASP A 76 -11.17 -5.01 0.47
N ILE A 77 -9.89 -5.34 0.28
CA ILE A 77 -9.26 -5.36 -1.05
C ILE A 77 -9.91 -6.44 -1.93
N ALA A 78 -10.13 -7.64 -1.39
CA ALA A 78 -10.79 -8.73 -2.11
C ALA A 78 -12.22 -8.37 -2.52
N ASP A 79 -12.97 -7.67 -1.67
CA ASP A 79 -14.32 -7.19 -1.95
C ASP A 79 -14.34 -6.11 -3.05
N ALA A 80 -13.26 -5.33 -3.18
CA ALA A 80 -13.11 -4.33 -4.24
C ALA A 80 -12.62 -4.90 -5.58
N GLN A 81 -12.23 -6.18 -5.62
CA GLN A 81 -11.73 -6.82 -6.84
C GLN A 81 -12.84 -7.02 -7.86
N THR A 82 -12.58 -6.68 -9.12
CA THR A 82 -13.52 -6.96 -10.21
C THR A 82 -13.55 -8.45 -10.58
N PRO A 83 -14.59 -8.91 -11.30
CA PRO A 83 -14.65 -10.29 -11.80
C PRO A 83 -13.46 -10.68 -12.67
N GLU A 84 -12.90 -9.72 -13.43
CA GLU A 84 -11.73 -9.90 -14.30
C GLU A 84 -10.43 -10.01 -13.51
N GLY A 85 -10.44 -9.60 -12.23
CA GLY A 85 -9.30 -9.68 -11.33
C GLY A 85 -8.57 -8.36 -11.11
N SER A 86 -9.03 -7.24 -11.68
CA SER A 86 -8.42 -5.94 -11.41
C SER A 86 -8.70 -5.48 -9.98
N ILE A 87 -7.78 -4.70 -9.43
CA ILE A 87 -7.90 -4.10 -8.10
C ILE A 87 -7.73 -2.59 -8.26
N PRO A 88 -8.53 -1.77 -7.57
CA PRO A 88 -8.41 -0.31 -7.61
C PRO A 88 -7.20 0.20 -6.81
N ASP A 89 -6.88 1.48 -6.95
CA ASP A 89 -5.81 2.15 -6.21
C ASP A 89 -6.04 2.19 -4.71
N THR A 90 -7.30 2.18 -4.29
CA THR A 90 -7.70 2.24 -2.87
C THR A 90 -8.71 1.16 -2.50
N ALA A 91 -8.67 0.70 -1.26
CA ALA A 91 -9.66 -0.22 -0.72
C ALA A 91 -10.03 0.14 0.74
N PRO A 92 -11.32 0.39 1.05
CA PRO A 92 -12.47 0.37 0.12
C PRO A 92 -12.33 1.38 -1.03
N HIS A 93 -12.83 0.99 -2.21
CA HIS A 93 -12.79 1.87 -3.37
C HIS A 93 -13.89 2.93 -3.29
N VAL A 94 -13.49 4.20 -3.27
CA VAL A 94 -14.40 5.36 -3.21
C VAL A 94 -14.34 6.13 -4.53
N TYR A 95 -13.15 6.47 -4.98
CA TYR A 95 -12.83 7.07 -6.28
C TYR A 95 -11.38 6.71 -6.63
N CYS A 96 -10.80 7.24 -7.68
CA CYS A 96 -9.47 6.96 -8.21
C CYS A 96 -9.44 5.81 -9.22
N GLY A 97 -8.25 5.41 -9.62
CA GLY A 97 -8.04 4.48 -10.71
C GLY A 97 -8.47 3.04 -10.41
N ASN A 98 -9.02 2.42 -11.41
CA ASN A 98 -9.18 0.99 -11.51
C ASN A 98 -9.05 0.61 -13.00
N PRO A 99 -8.08 -0.18 -13.39
CA PRO A 99 -7.13 -0.94 -12.56
C PRO A 99 -5.94 -0.12 -12.05
N ALA A 100 -5.47 -0.45 -10.85
CA ALA A 100 -4.23 0.09 -10.28
C ALA A 100 -2.97 -0.66 -10.74
N PHE A 101 -3.11 -1.73 -11.50
CA PHE A 101 -2.04 -2.58 -12.00
C PHE A 101 -1.12 -3.13 -10.87
N HIS A 102 0.20 -3.03 -11.07
CA HIS A 102 1.18 -3.59 -10.14
C HIS A 102 1.33 -2.81 -8.82
N VAL A 103 0.86 -1.58 -8.74
CA VAL A 103 0.93 -0.78 -7.50
C VAL A 103 0.06 -1.35 -6.37
N SER A 104 -0.90 -2.21 -6.70
CA SER A 104 -1.70 -2.96 -5.72
C SER A 104 -1.06 -4.27 -5.25
N SER A 105 0.26 -4.43 -5.43
CA SER A 105 0.99 -5.67 -5.09
C SER A 105 0.93 -6.03 -3.61
N CYS A 106 0.61 -5.09 -2.71
CA CYS A 106 0.38 -5.37 -1.28
C CYS A 106 -0.67 -6.47 -1.07
N PHE A 107 -1.61 -6.66 -2.00
CA PHE A 107 -2.62 -7.73 -1.93
C PHE A 107 -2.01 -9.14 -1.96
N VAL A 108 -0.83 -9.30 -2.57
CA VAL A 108 -0.08 -10.58 -2.56
C VAL A 108 1.05 -10.54 -1.53
N LEU A 109 1.67 -9.37 -1.34
CA LEU A 109 2.81 -9.19 -0.46
C LEU A 109 2.44 -9.36 1.02
N ILE A 110 1.33 -8.73 1.46
CA ILE A 110 0.92 -8.79 2.87
C ILE A 110 0.64 -10.22 3.33
N PRO A 111 -0.15 -11.07 2.64
CA PRO A 111 -0.33 -12.46 3.03
C PRO A 111 0.98 -13.24 3.16
N TRP A 112 1.93 -13.00 2.27
CA TRP A 112 3.25 -13.59 2.33
C TRP A 112 4.04 -13.14 3.57
N LEU A 113 4.02 -11.84 3.88
CA LEU A 113 4.68 -11.29 5.07
C LEU A 113 4.02 -11.75 6.38
N LEU A 114 2.69 -11.91 6.41
CA LEU A 114 1.98 -12.49 7.55
C LEU A 114 2.47 -13.92 7.83
N TYR A 115 2.63 -14.71 6.79
CA TYR A 115 3.22 -16.04 6.93
C TYR A 115 4.68 -15.98 7.42
N GLN A 116 5.51 -15.13 6.83
CA GLN A 116 6.94 -15.06 7.20
C GLN A 116 7.18 -14.55 8.62
N LEU A 117 6.46 -13.52 9.05
CA LEU A 117 6.73 -12.83 10.30
C LEU A 117 5.89 -13.35 11.49
N TYR A 118 4.68 -13.83 11.21
CA TYR A 118 3.78 -14.36 12.27
C TYR A 118 3.54 -15.87 12.16
N GLY A 119 3.98 -16.54 11.11
CA GLY A 119 3.68 -17.94 10.84
C GLY A 119 2.22 -18.20 10.46
N ASP A 120 1.50 -17.15 10.08
CA ASP A 120 0.06 -17.20 9.78
C ASP A 120 -0.19 -17.27 8.27
N ASP A 121 -0.60 -18.42 7.78
CA ASP A 121 -0.92 -18.69 6.37
C ASP A 121 -2.41 -18.54 6.03
N THR A 122 -3.24 -18.13 6.99
CA THR A 122 -4.70 -18.05 6.86
C THR A 122 -5.12 -17.23 5.66
N MET A 123 -4.54 -16.03 5.47
CA MET A 123 -4.87 -15.17 4.35
C MET A 123 -4.35 -15.70 3.02
N MET A 124 -3.22 -16.44 3.00
CA MET A 124 -2.75 -17.11 1.79
C MET A 124 -3.75 -18.15 1.29
N HIS A 125 -4.34 -18.92 2.19
CA HIS A 125 -5.38 -19.90 1.86
C HIS A 125 -6.71 -19.23 1.48
N THR A 126 -7.17 -18.29 2.30
CA THR A 126 -8.45 -17.61 2.12
C THR A 126 -8.50 -16.84 0.80
N LEU A 127 -7.41 -16.16 0.45
CA LEU A 127 -7.34 -15.27 -0.71
C LEU A 127 -6.59 -15.86 -1.90
N TYR A 128 -6.28 -17.14 -1.89
CA TYR A 128 -5.53 -17.78 -2.97
C TYR A 128 -6.14 -17.55 -4.36
N GLU A 129 -7.42 -17.82 -4.53
CA GLU A 129 -8.09 -17.61 -5.82
C GLU A 129 -8.25 -16.12 -6.20
N PRO A 130 -8.61 -15.19 -5.28
CA PRO A 130 -8.51 -13.76 -5.56
C PRO A 130 -7.12 -13.29 -5.98
N MET A 131 -6.07 -13.65 -5.26
CA MET A 131 -4.69 -13.29 -5.62
C MET A 131 -4.29 -13.85 -6.99
N LYS A 132 -4.66 -15.09 -7.26
CA LYS A 132 -4.41 -15.74 -8.56
C LYS A 132 -5.15 -15.04 -9.72
N ARG A 133 -6.39 -14.57 -9.50
CA ARG A 133 -7.11 -13.76 -10.49
C ARG A 133 -6.38 -12.45 -10.74
N TYR A 134 -5.92 -11.77 -9.69
CA TYR A 134 -5.14 -10.54 -9.81
C TYR A 134 -3.85 -10.75 -10.62
N VAL A 135 -3.06 -11.77 -10.31
CA VAL A 135 -1.82 -12.08 -11.06
C VAL A 135 -2.12 -12.41 -12.53
N ARG A 136 -3.22 -13.14 -12.81
CA ARG A 136 -3.65 -13.41 -14.18
C ARG A 136 -4.11 -12.16 -14.90
N PHE A 137 -4.81 -11.27 -14.22
CA PHE A 137 -5.15 -9.96 -14.76
C PHE A 137 -3.90 -9.18 -15.14
N LEU A 138 -2.92 -9.06 -14.24
CA LEU A 138 -1.64 -8.41 -14.55
C LEU A 138 -0.95 -9.04 -15.76
N ALA A 139 -0.90 -10.37 -15.82
CA ALA A 139 -0.30 -11.08 -16.95
C ALA A 139 -1.01 -10.77 -18.28
N SER A 140 -2.32 -10.54 -18.26
CA SER A 140 -3.10 -10.17 -19.47
C SER A 140 -2.85 -8.73 -19.93
N GLN A 141 -2.30 -7.89 -19.08
CA GLN A 141 -2.00 -6.48 -19.38
C GLN A 141 -0.58 -6.27 -19.95
N ARG A 142 0.15 -7.36 -20.21
CA ARG A 142 1.51 -7.26 -20.74
C ARG A 142 1.48 -6.79 -22.19
N GLY A 143 2.32 -5.80 -22.49
CA GLY A 143 2.59 -5.37 -23.84
C GLY A 143 3.40 -6.38 -24.66
N THR A 144 3.64 -6.06 -25.92
CA THR A 144 4.47 -6.88 -26.84
C THR A 144 5.93 -6.97 -26.39
N ASP A 145 6.39 -6.03 -25.59
CA ASP A 145 7.70 -6.00 -24.93
C ASP A 145 7.76 -6.87 -23.67
N GLY A 146 6.62 -7.44 -23.25
CA GLY A 146 6.50 -8.26 -22.06
C GLY A 146 6.34 -7.47 -20.75
N LEU A 147 6.29 -6.15 -20.82
CA LEU A 147 6.09 -5.28 -19.66
C LEU A 147 4.61 -5.00 -19.44
N ILE A 148 4.26 -4.75 -18.17
CA ILE A 148 2.92 -4.26 -17.81
C ILE A 148 2.95 -2.74 -17.99
N GLY A 149 1.92 -2.19 -18.65
CA GLY A 149 1.80 -0.77 -18.92
C GLY A 149 1.85 0.09 -17.63
N PRO A 150 2.07 1.40 -17.76
CA PRO A 150 2.13 2.29 -16.61
C PRO A 150 0.80 2.28 -15.86
N PRO A 151 0.83 2.32 -14.52
CA PRO A 151 -0.37 2.50 -13.70
C PRO A 151 -0.99 3.89 -13.95
N TYR A 152 -2.23 4.08 -13.53
CA TYR A 152 -2.96 5.32 -13.71
C TYR A 152 -2.18 6.56 -13.23
N PHE A 153 -1.56 6.48 -12.05
CA PHE A 153 -0.76 7.56 -11.49
C PHE A 153 0.72 7.53 -11.90
N GLY A 154 1.18 6.48 -12.56
CA GLY A 154 2.57 6.35 -12.99
C GLY A 154 3.56 6.41 -11.82
N GLU A 155 4.66 7.09 -12.06
CA GLU A 155 5.66 7.42 -11.02
C GLU A 155 5.14 8.62 -10.23
N TRP A 156 4.68 8.40 -8.99
CA TRP A 156 4.01 9.43 -8.20
C TRP A 156 4.86 10.65 -7.90
N ALA A 157 6.12 10.46 -7.60
CA ALA A 157 7.07 11.53 -7.28
C ALA A 157 8.33 11.38 -8.14
N PRO A 158 8.25 11.63 -9.46
CA PRO A 158 9.40 11.51 -10.33
C PRO A 158 10.48 12.52 -9.89
N PRO A 159 11.76 12.26 -10.21
CA PRO A 159 12.81 13.24 -10.08
C PRO A 159 12.42 14.56 -10.75
N ALA A 160 13.00 15.69 -10.31
CA ALA A 160 12.65 17.02 -10.81
C ALA A 160 12.47 17.05 -12.33
N ALA A 161 11.64 17.96 -12.82
CA ALA A 161 11.25 18.10 -14.22
C ALA A 161 12.39 18.04 -15.24
N GLU A 162 13.58 18.48 -14.82
CA GLU A 162 14.82 18.40 -15.58
C GLU A 162 15.25 16.95 -15.91
N CYS A 163 14.80 15.99 -15.13
CA CYS A 163 15.09 14.57 -15.32
C CYS A 163 14.02 13.82 -16.12
N ASN A 164 12.83 14.37 -16.22
CA ASN A 164 11.73 13.78 -17.01
C ASN A 164 10.79 14.88 -17.52
N PRO A 165 11.19 15.61 -18.60
CA PRO A 165 10.41 16.71 -19.15
C PRO A 165 9.05 16.27 -19.73
N ASP A 166 8.89 15.00 -20.05
CA ASP A 166 7.66 14.44 -20.64
C ASP A 166 6.68 13.92 -19.56
N SER A 167 7.06 14.02 -18.27
CA SER A 167 6.14 13.64 -17.19
C SER A 167 4.96 14.60 -17.14
N PRO A 168 3.71 14.12 -17.12
CA PRO A 168 2.55 14.98 -16.92
C PRO A 168 2.58 15.77 -15.60
N TRP A 169 3.46 15.36 -14.67
CA TRP A 169 3.70 15.99 -13.37
C TRP A 169 4.85 17.01 -13.41
N SER A 170 5.55 17.16 -14.54
CA SER A 170 6.64 18.14 -14.72
C SER A 170 6.12 19.56 -14.95
N ALA A 171 4.83 19.74 -15.21
CA ALA A 171 4.21 21.02 -15.50
C ALA A 171 3.59 21.61 -14.21
N GLU A 172 4.36 22.48 -13.54
CA GLU A 172 3.98 23.37 -12.45
C GLU A 172 3.95 22.78 -11.03
N PRO A 173 4.67 23.39 -10.08
CA PRO A 173 4.51 23.10 -8.65
C PRO A 173 3.12 23.55 -8.20
N GLY A 174 2.24 22.61 -7.88
CA GLY A 174 0.95 22.92 -7.28
C GLY A 174 -0.29 22.39 -8.01
N HIS A 175 -0.14 21.68 -9.11
CA HIS A 175 -1.26 21.03 -9.77
C HIS A 175 -1.33 19.56 -9.37
N ILE A 176 -2.03 19.28 -8.27
CA ILE A 176 -2.62 17.96 -8.00
C ILE A 176 -4.04 18.05 -8.56
N PRO A 177 -4.46 17.16 -9.48
CA PRO A 177 -5.82 17.14 -9.96
C PRO A 177 -6.81 16.81 -8.85
#